data_e0d436c19a22024655244a7dcf7f6d2e
#
_entry.id   e0d436c19a22024655244a7dcf7f6d2e
#
_cell.length_a   1.000
_cell.length_b   1.000
_cell.length_c   1.000
_cell.angle_alpha   90.00
_cell.angle_beta   90.00
_cell.angle_gamma   90.00
#
_symmetry.space_group_name_H-M   'P 1'
#
loop_
_entity.id
_entity.type
_entity.pdbx_description
1 polymer ?
#
loop_
_entity_poly.entity_id
_entity_poly.type
_entity_poly.pdbx_seq_one_letter_code
_entity_poly.pdbx_strand_id
1 'polypeptide(L)'
;MRAFIDSDVLIWHLRGEKKACNFLRRLRDQGEYELWTGAMQRAEVVFFMREHEEDMTFEFLSQFRTEPVDQALVDEAGALFRRWNPSHGIDVNDAFLAASAKRTGGRIFSINKKHYPMPDVLITQAWRA
;
A
#
# COMPACT_ATOMS: atom_id res chain seq x y z
N MET A 1 -13.82 -7.06 1.41
CA MET A 1 -13.21 -5.78 1.02
C MET A 1 -11.71 -5.90 1.02
N ARG A 2 -11.03 -5.31 0.04
CA ARG A 2 -9.58 -5.34 -0.04
C ARG A 2 -8.96 -4.29 0.88
N ALA A 3 -7.96 -4.71 1.66
CA ALA A 3 -7.10 -3.81 2.40
C ALA A 3 -5.80 -3.64 1.62
N PHE A 4 -5.60 -2.47 1.02
CA PHE A 4 -4.36 -2.15 0.32
C PHE A 4 -3.34 -1.61 1.32
N ILE A 5 -2.32 -2.39 1.58
CA ILE A 5 -1.29 -2.06 2.56
C ILE A 5 -0.18 -1.27 1.87
N ASP A 6 0.08 -0.06 2.35
CA ASP A 6 1.13 0.79 1.79
C ASP A 6 2.52 0.25 2.14
N SER A 7 3.51 0.62 1.34
CA SER A 7 4.88 0.15 1.51
C SER A 7 5.48 0.52 2.87
N ASP A 8 5.09 1.66 3.45
CA ASP A 8 5.59 2.07 4.77
C ASP A 8 5.25 1.02 5.84
N VAL A 9 4.05 0.49 5.82
CA VAL A 9 3.63 -0.58 6.74
C VAL A 9 4.43 -1.85 6.51
N LEU A 10 4.59 -2.24 5.22
CA LEU A 10 5.34 -3.44 4.85
C LEU A 10 6.82 -3.34 5.30
N ILE A 11 7.43 -2.20 5.05
CA ILE A 11 8.84 -1.95 5.38
C ILE A 11 9.05 -1.97 6.89
N TRP A 12 8.19 -1.31 7.65
CA TRP A 12 8.30 -1.31 9.11
C TRP A 12 8.12 -2.70 9.70
N HIS A 13 7.19 -3.50 9.14
CA HIS A 13 7.05 -4.89 9.56
C HIS A 13 8.35 -5.67 9.34
N LEU A 14 8.96 -5.53 8.17
CA LEU A 14 10.19 -6.24 7.83
C LEU A 14 11.38 -5.78 8.69
N ARG A 15 11.32 -4.57 9.22
CA ARG A 15 12.31 -4.04 10.16
C ARG A 15 12.05 -4.44 11.62
N GLY A 16 11.00 -5.22 11.88
CA GLY A 16 10.68 -5.70 13.21
C GLY A 16 9.90 -4.74 14.08
N GLU A 17 9.28 -3.68 13.50
CA GLU A 17 8.47 -2.75 14.27
C GLU A 17 7.22 -3.45 14.81
N LYS A 18 7.08 -3.46 16.15
CA LYS A 18 5.97 -4.16 16.81
C LYS A 18 4.61 -3.59 16.44
N LYS A 19 4.50 -2.29 16.24
CA LYS A 19 3.23 -1.65 15.84
C LYS A 19 2.77 -2.17 14.50
N ALA A 20 3.69 -2.36 13.55
CA ALA A 20 3.38 -2.92 12.23
C ALA A 20 2.93 -4.37 12.35
N CYS A 21 3.67 -5.17 13.10
CA CYS A 21 3.34 -6.60 13.31
C CYS A 21 1.95 -6.74 13.96
N ASN A 22 1.68 -5.97 14.99
CA ASN A 22 0.41 -6.00 15.71
C ASN A 22 -0.74 -5.54 14.82
N PHE A 23 -0.54 -4.48 14.04
CA PHE A 23 -1.54 -3.98 13.12
C PHE A 23 -1.93 -5.03 12.09
N LEU A 24 -0.97 -5.64 11.41
CA LEU A 24 -1.23 -6.64 10.37
C LEU A 24 -1.89 -7.89 10.96
N ARG A 25 -1.47 -8.31 12.16
CA ARG A 25 -2.09 -9.44 12.85
C ARG A 25 -3.57 -9.17 13.14
N ARG A 26 -3.88 -8.02 13.69
CA ARG A 26 -5.27 -7.63 13.99
C ARG A 26 -6.10 -7.57 12.71
N LEU A 27 -5.57 -6.98 11.66
CA LEU A 27 -6.27 -6.84 10.38
C LEU A 27 -6.60 -8.21 9.80
N ARG A 28 -5.63 -9.13 9.83
CA ARG A 28 -5.82 -10.52 9.38
C ARG A 28 -6.86 -11.26 10.22
N ASP A 29 -6.76 -11.12 11.54
CA ASP A 29 -7.60 -11.90 12.48
C ASP A 29 -9.05 -11.40 12.52
N GLN A 30 -9.30 -10.15 12.17
CA GLN A 30 -10.67 -9.61 12.07
C GLN A 30 -11.49 -10.28 10.96
N GLY A 31 -10.84 -10.82 9.94
CA GLY A 31 -11.52 -11.50 8.84
C GLY A 31 -12.37 -10.62 7.95
N GLU A 32 -12.32 -9.30 8.14
CA GLU A 32 -13.11 -8.32 7.42
C GLU A 32 -12.51 -7.93 6.08
N TYR A 33 -11.18 -8.03 5.98
CA TYR A 33 -10.41 -7.62 4.82
C TYR A 33 -9.59 -8.76 4.23
N GLU A 34 -9.46 -8.75 2.91
CA GLU A 34 -8.42 -9.49 2.20
C GLU A 34 -7.16 -8.62 2.17
N LEU A 35 -5.99 -9.21 2.39
CA LEU A 35 -4.74 -8.47 2.37
C LEU A 35 -4.23 -8.30 0.94
N TRP A 36 -4.08 -7.05 0.53
CA TRP A 36 -3.60 -6.65 -0.79
C TRP A 36 -2.51 -5.60 -0.66
N THR A 37 -1.76 -5.41 -1.73
CA THR A 37 -0.86 -4.26 -1.89
C THR A 37 -0.82 -3.87 -3.36
N GLY A 38 -0.25 -2.72 -3.67
CA GLY A 38 -0.06 -2.30 -5.04
C GLY A 38 1.24 -2.84 -5.62
N ALA A 39 1.30 -2.91 -6.95
CA ALA A 39 2.52 -3.35 -7.65
C ALA A 39 3.72 -2.46 -7.36
N MET A 40 3.50 -1.14 -7.28
CA MET A 40 4.59 -0.20 -6.99
C MET A 40 5.07 -0.30 -5.54
N GLN A 41 4.16 -0.58 -4.61
CA GLN A 41 4.51 -0.80 -3.21
C GLN A 41 5.30 -2.09 -3.04
N ARG A 42 4.91 -3.14 -3.75
CA ARG A 42 5.71 -4.37 -3.79
C ARG A 42 7.10 -4.09 -4.36
N ALA A 43 7.18 -3.29 -5.42
CA ALA A 43 8.46 -2.91 -6.03
C ALA A 43 9.36 -2.18 -5.03
N GLU A 44 8.81 -1.27 -4.23
CA GLU A 44 9.58 -0.55 -3.22
C GLU A 44 10.24 -1.50 -2.19
N VAL A 45 9.61 -2.61 -1.92
CA VAL A 45 10.15 -3.64 -1.01
C VAL A 45 11.16 -4.53 -1.74
N VAL A 46 10.75 -5.10 -2.87
CA VAL A 46 11.53 -6.11 -3.59
C VAL A 46 12.83 -5.54 -4.17
N PHE A 47 12.79 -4.31 -4.67
CA PHE A 47 13.95 -3.70 -5.34
C PHE A 47 15.07 -3.36 -4.37
N PHE A 48 14.77 -3.13 -3.10
CA PHE A 48 15.74 -2.68 -2.12
C PHE A 48 16.10 -3.72 -1.05
N MET A 49 15.54 -4.92 -1.12
CA MET A 49 15.91 -5.99 -0.20
C MET A 49 17.33 -6.47 -0.49
N ARG A 50 18.00 -6.89 0.57
CA ARG A 50 19.36 -7.47 0.46
C ARG A 50 19.23 -8.96 0.16
N GLU A 51 20.30 -9.55 -0.41
CA GLU A 51 20.33 -10.96 -0.80
C GLU A 51 19.93 -11.89 0.36
N HIS A 52 20.47 -11.64 1.56
CA HIS A 52 20.18 -12.47 2.72
C HIS A 52 18.76 -12.30 3.27
N GLU A 53 18.03 -11.29 2.83
CA GLU A 53 16.66 -11.01 3.24
C GLU A 53 15.61 -11.62 2.28
N GLU A 54 16.06 -12.15 1.16
CA GLU A 54 15.18 -12.54 0.05
C GLU A 54 14.09 -13.53 0.46
N ASP A 55 14.49 -14.67 1.06
CA ASP A 55 13.55 -15.73 1.41
C ASP A 55 12.50 -15.23 2.40
N MET A 56 12.91 -14.53 3.44
CA MET A 56 12.01 -14.00 4.48
C MET A 56 11.06 -12.95 3.90
N THR A 57 11.58 -12.10 3.02
CA THR A 57 10.77 -11.04 2.41
C THR A 57 9.70 -11.61 1.50
N PHE A 58 10.05 -12.55 0.63
CA PHE A 58 9.06 -13.17 -0.25
C PHE A 58 8.05 -14.03 0.51
N GLU A 59 8.47 -14.70 1.57
CA GLU A 59 7.53 -15.43 2.42
C GLU A 59 6.49 -14.48 3.04
N PHE A 60 6.96 -13.35 3.58
CA PHE A 60 6.07 -12.31 4.10
C PHE A 60 5.12 -11.78 3.02
N LEU A 61 5.66 -11.41 1.85
CA LEU A 61 4.85 -10.87 0.75
C LEU A 61 3.85 -11.88 0.19
N SER A 62 4.08 -13.18 0.37
CA SER A 62 3.16 -14.21 -0.09
C SER A 62 1.78 -14.15 0.57
N GLN A 63 1.66 -13.44 1.69
CA GLN A 63 0.39 -13.23 2.39
C GLN A 63 -0.48 -12.17 1.72
N PHE A 64 0.08 -11.41 0.81
CA PHE A 64 -0.60 -10.29 0.14
C PHE A 64 -0.81 -10.62 -1.34
N ARG A 65 -1.99 -10.31 -1.83
CA ARG A 65 -2.22 -10.27 -3.28
C ARG A 65 -1.76 -8.92 -3.80
N THR A 66 -1.27 -8.88 -5.03
CA THR A 66 -0.77 -7.66 -5.65
C THR A 66 -1.69 -7.27 -6.79
N GLU A 67 -2.20 -6.04 -6.77
CA GLU A 67 -3.00 -5.52 -7.88
C GLU A 67 -2.09 -5.26 -9.07
N PRO A 68 -2.38 -5.84 -10.23
CA PRO A 68 -1.53 -5.64 -11.41
C PRO A 68 -1.68 -4.22 -11.97
N VAL A 69 -0.63 -3.78 -12.67
CA VAL A 69 -0.64 -2.51 -13.39
C VAL A 69 -0.94 -2.80 -14.86
N ASP A 70 -2.05 -2.30 -15.33
CA ASP A 70 -2.42 -2.32 -16.74
C ASP A 70 -2.51 -0.90 -17.28
N GLN A 71 -2.78 -0.77 -18.58
CA GLN A 71 -2.86 0.53 -19.24
C GLN A 71 -3.90 1.44 -18.58
N ALA A 72 -5.07 0.91 -18.29
CA ALA A 72 -6.15 1.69 -17.67
C ALA A 72 -5.74 2.23 -16.30
N LEU A 73 -5.05 1.43 -15.50
CA LEU A 73 -4.57 1.86 -14.19
C LEU A 73 -3.52 2.97 -14.31
N VAL A 74 -2.62 2.87 -15.28
CA VAL A 74 -1.63 3.93 -15.54
C VAL A 74 -2.30 5.24 -15.85
N ASP A 75 -3.30 5.22 -16.73
CA ASP A 75 -4.02 6.42 -17.13
C ASP A 75 -4.77 7.04 -15.96
N GLU A 76 -5.41 6.23 -15.16
CA GLU A 76 -6.15 6.67 -13.96
C GLU A 76 -5.20 7.23 -12.90
N ALA A 77 -4.10 6.54 -12.63
CA ALA A 77 -3.08 7.02 -11.69
C ALA A 77 -2.48 8.35 -12.16
N GLY A 78 -2.24 8.47 -13.46
CA GLY A 78 -1.72 9.70 -14.05
C GLY A 78 -2.66 10.88 -13.84
N ALA A 79 -3.97 10.67 -13.98
CA ALA A 79 -4.97 11.70 -13.72
C ALA A 79 -4.96 12.16 -12.27
N LEU A 80 -4.88 11.20 -11.32
CA LEU A 80 -4.78 11.52 -9.89
C LEU A 80 -3.50 12.27 -9.57
N PHE A 81 -2.38 11.86 -10.15
CA PHE A 81 -1.09 12.52 -9.94
C PHE A 81 -1.15 13.97 -10.41
N ARG A 82 -1.64 14.23 -11.62
CA ARG A 82 -1.71 15.60 -12.17
C ARG A 82 -2.60 16.50 -11.33
N ARG A 83 -3.67 15.95 -10.77
CA ARG A 83 -4.60 16.73 -9.94
C ARG A 83 -4.03 17.05 -8.56
N TRP A 84 -3.36 16.09 -7.92
CA TRP A 84 -3.04 16.19 -6.50
C TRP A 84 -1.56 16.45 -6.19
N ASN A 85 -0.65 16.23 -7.15
CA ASN A 85 0.77 16.50 -6.93
C ASN A 85 1.04 17.98 -6.66
N PRO A 86 0.47 18.94 -7.43
CA PRO A 86 0.78 20.35 -7.22
C PRO A 86 0.40 20.87 -5.84
N SER A 87 -0.72 20.39 -5.28
CA SER A 87 -1.23 20.90 -4.00
C SER A 87 -0.77 20.10 -2.79
N HIS A 88 -0.54 18.79 -2.93
CA HIS A 88 -0.27 17.91 -1.81
C HIS A 88 1.03 17.11 -1.92
N GLY A 89 1.75 17.26 -3.03
CA GLY A 89 3.05 16.62 -3.19
C GLY A 89 3.02 15.10 -3.20
N ILE A 90 1.91 14.50 -3.64
CA ILE A 90 1.85 13.03 -3.77
C ILE A 90 2.87 12.58 -4.81
N ASP A 91 3.40 11.37 -4.65
CA ASP A 91 4.31 10.79 -5.63
C ASP A 91 3.57 9.84 -6.59
N VAL A 92 4.31 9.33 -7.58
CA VAL A 92 3.76 8.42 -8.58
C VAL A 92 3.25 7.13 -7.93
N ASN A 93 3.97 6.61 -6.96
CA ASN A 93 3.60 5.35 -6.30
C ASN A 93 2.32 5.51 -5.48
N ASP A 94 2.13 6.65 -4.82
CA ASP A 94 0.88 6.97 -4.11
C ASP A 94 -0.30 7.02 -5.07
N ALA A 95 -0.10 7.63 -6.24
CA ALA A 95 -1.14 7.71 -7.26
C ALA A 95 -1.57 6.34 -7.76
N PHE A 96 -0.63 5.43 -7.96
CA PHE A 96 -0.93 4.04 -8.34
C PHE A 96 -1.73 3.31 -7.27
N LEU A 97 -1.37 3.48 -6.00
CA LEU A 97 -2.10 2.81 -4.92
C LEU A 97 -3.52 3.38 -4.79
N ALA A 98 -3.66 4.70 -4.88
CA ALA A 98 -4.96 5.36 -4.86
C ALA A 98 -5.86 4.88 -6.00
N ALA A 99 -5.32 4.78 -7.22
CA ALA A 99 -6.06 4.27 -8.38
C ALA A 99 -6.47 2.81 -8.18
N SER A 100 -5.60 1.99 -7.63
CA SER A 100 -5.90 0.58 -7.33
C SER A 100 -7.05 0.45 -6.33
N ALA A 101 -7.00 1.22 -5.25
CA ALA A 101 -8.06 1.21 -4.25
C ALA A 101 -9.38 1.71 -4.82
N LYS A 102 -9.35 2.79 -5.58
CA LYS A 102 -10.55 3.36 -6.20
C LYS A 102 -11.20 2.39 -7.18
N ARG A 103 -10.39 1.76 -8.03
CA ARG A 103 -10.88 0.82 -9.05
C ARG A 103 -11.58 -0.40 -8.45
N THR A 104 -11.12 -0.84 -7.27
CA THR A 104 -11.58 -2.10 -6.66
C THR A 104 -12.50 -1.90 -5.46
N GLY A 105 -12.73 -0.65 -5.07
CA GLY A 105 -13.52 -0.35 -3.86
C GLY A 105 -12.81 -0.70 -2.57
N GLY A 106 -11.48 -0.84 -2.61
CA GLY A 106 -10.68 -1.17 -1.42
C GLY A 106 -10.37 0.03 -0.54
N ARG A 107 -9.77 -0.25 0.60
CA ARG A 107 -9.31 0.75 1.56
C ARG A 107 -7.80 0.71 1.67
N ILE A 108 -7.17 1.88 1.69
CA ILE A 108 -5.73 1.99 1.91
C ILE A 108 -5.44 2.08 3.40
N PHE A 109 -4.42 1.38 3.86
CA PHE A 109 -3.86 1.50 5.20
C PHE A 109 -2.42 1.97 5.07
N SER A 110 -2.14 3.13 5.64
CA SER A 110 -0.83 3.79 5.57
C SER A 110 -0.53 4.47 6.90
N ILE A 111 0.73 4.67 7.21
CA ILE A 111 1.14 5.50 8.36
C ILE A 111 0.96 6.98 8.01
N ASN A 112 1.03 7.31 6.73
CA ASN A 112 1.03 8.70 6.27
C ASN A 112 -0.21 9.02 5.43
N LYS A 113 -1.32 9.32 6.11
CA LYS A 113 -2.59 9.69 5.48
C LYS A 113 -2.49 10.88 4.53
N LYS A 114 -1.52 11.75 4.73
CA LYS A 114 -1.33 12.97 3.93
C LYS A 114 -1.04 12.66 2.45
N HIS A 115 -0.52 11.48 2.15
CA HIS A 115 -0.24 11.07 0.79
C HIS A 115 -1.50 10.70 0.00
N TYR A 116 -2.66 10.66 0.66
CA TYR A 116 -3.92 10.23 0.03
C TYR A 116 -5.03 11.26 0.31
N PRO A 117 -4.93 12.45 -0.30
CA PRO A 117 -5.91 13.52 -0.07
C PRO A 117 -7.21 13.37 -0.86
N MET A 118 -7.31 12.34 -1.71
CA MET A 118 -8.45 12.14 -2.61
C MET A 118 -9.72 11.84 -1.82
N PRO A 119 -10.80 12.62 -2.00
CA PRO A 119 -12.02 12.43 -1.20
C PRO A 119 -12.76 11.14 -1.49
N ASP A 120 -12.56 10.56 -2.68
CA ASP A 120 -13.22 9.31 -3.11
C ASP A 120 -12.36 8.06 -2.88
N VAL A 121 -11.24 8.19 -2.17
CA VAL A 121 -10.39 7.06 -1.79
C VAL A 121 -10.51 6.84 -0.29
N LEU A 122 -10.82 5.61 0.09
CA LEU A 122 -10.92 5.23 1.50
C LEU A 122 -9.52 5.05 2.06
N ILE A 123 -9.20 5.76 3.12
CA ILE A 123 -7.88 5.73 3.76
C ILE A 123 -8.03 5.66 5.27
N THR A 124 -7.26 4.79 5.90
CA THR A 124 -7.18 4.69 7.35
C THR A 124 -5.71 4.69 7.76
N GLN A 125 -5.37 5.48 8.77
CA GLN A 125 -4.04 5.46 9.35
C GLN A 125 -3.85 4.15 10.11
N ALA A 126 -2.77 3.41 9.78
CA ALA A 126 -2.54 2.08 10.34
C ALA A 126 -2.24 2.14 11.84
N TRP A 127 -1.42 3.09 12.25
CA TRP A 127 -1.14 3.40 13.66
C TRP A 127 -0.55 4.80 13.77
N ARG A 128 -0.48 5.32 14.99
CA ARG A 128 0.19 6.60 15.24
C ARG A 128 1.70 6.39 15.25
N ALA A 129 2.37 7.17 14.44
CA ALA A 129 3.83 7.14 14.34
C ALA A 129 4.51 7.71 15.60
#